data_a20a19b1e7d98d456b123e981f432dbd
#
_entry.id   a20a19b1e7d98d456b123e981f432dbd
#
_cell.length_a   1.000
_cell.length_b   1.000
_cell.length_c   1.000
_cell.angle_alpha   90.00
_cell.angle_beta   90.00
_cell.angle_gamma   90.00
#
_symmetry.space_group_name_H-M   'P 1'
#
loop_
_entity.id
_entity.type
_entity.pdbx_description
1 polymer ?
#
loop_
_entity_poly.entity_id
_entity_poly.type
_entity_poly.pdbx_seq_one_letter_code
_entity_poly.pdbx_strand_id
1 'polypeptide(L)'
;GLVFTLQRKTDSYLYMLDNEGNVVPLLDDPGTVTFSAAVNQKGDALATLTATRDRPFEIYLNGAAVTNQSRYYESKTLSRKEIVTWQSEDGTQIEGILITAPDMDESKPHPLLVVVHGGPSWAAFATPTSNLYYPYEQFVERGFILLDVNYRGSSGYGDSFRKLNFRNLGIGDYEDVISGVDMLVRKGLADKERVGIMGWSQGGYISAMCATYSNRFRAVSVGAGISNWYTYYVNTDITPFTRHYLGDTPWNDPEIYSKTSPITYVHRANTPTLIQHGDQDPRVPY
;
A
#
# COMPACT_ATOMS: atom_id res chain seq x y z
N GLY A 1 8.03 -13.99 27.97
CA GLY A 1 8.22 -13.89 26.51
C GLY A 1 7.60 -12.64 25.93
N LEU A 2 7.88 -12.33 24.69
CA LEU A 2 7.33 -11.21 23.93
C LEU A 2 6.54 -11.76 22.74
N VAL A 3 5.28 -11.36 22.61
CA VAL A 3 4.44 -11.69 21.43
C VAL A 3 4.54 -10.54 20.44
N PHE A 4 4.75 -10.86 19.14
CA PHE A 4 4.90 -9.88 18.09
C PHE A 4 4.35 -10.39 16.75
N THR A 5 3.90 -9.48 15.90
CA THR A 5 3.53 -9.77 14.51
C THR A 5 4.75 -9.68 13.61
N LEU A 6 4.84 -10.59 12.64
CA LEU A 6 5.87 -10.61 11.61
C LEU A 6 5.20 -10.61 10.24
N GLN A 7 5.46 -9.58 9.46
CA GLN A 7 4.95 -9.48 8.10
C GLN A 7 5.88 -10.21 7.13
N ARG A 8 5.27 -11.04 6.27
CA ARG A 8 5.95 -11.72 5.16
C ARG A 8 5.13 -11.49 3.89
N LYS A 9 5.57 -10.54 3.06
CA LYS A 9 4.87 -10.11 1.86
C LYS A 9 3.44 -9.62 2.17
N THR A 10 2.44 -10.27 1.58
CA THR A 10 1.01 -9.98 1.73
C THR A 10 0.35 -10.69 2.91
N ASP A 11 1.12 -11.38 3.73
CA ASP A 11 0.65 -12.10 4.92
C ASP A 11 1.29 -11.52 6.19
N SER A 12 0.64 -11.68 7.34
CA SER A 12 1.15 -11.26 8.64
C SER A 12 0.87 -12.32 9.69
N TYR A 13 1.90 -12.79 10.33
CA TYR A 13 1.92 -13.93 11.24
C TYR A 13 2.13 -13.47 12.67
N LEU A 14 1.86 -14.36 13.64
CA LEU A 14 2.08 -14.11 15.05
C LEU A 14 3.14 -15.06 15.60
N TYR A 15 4.14 -14.50 16.25
CA TYR A 15 5.23 -15.21 16.87
C TYR A 15 5.40 -14.82 18.34
N MET A 16 6.07 -15.67 19.07
CA MET A 16 6.53 -15.39 20.43
C MET A 16 8.05 -15.55 20.50
N LEU A 17 8.72 -14.58 21.09
CA LEU A 17 10.07 -14.74 21.60
C LEU A 17 9.96 -15.26 23.05
N ASP A 18 10.41 -16.48 23.31
CA ASP A 18 10.38 -17.07 24.64
C ASP A 18 11.48 -16.51 25.56
N ASN A 19 11.52 -16.95 26.80
CA ASN A 19 12.51 -16.48 27.78
C ASN A 19 13.92 -17.05 27.53
N GLU A 20 14.03 -18.05 26.66
CA GLU A 20 15.30 -18.69 26.25
C GLU A 20 15.88 -18.05 24.98
N GLY A 21 15.12 -17.14 24.35
CA GLY A 21 15.51 -16.44 23.14
C GLY A 21 15.10 -17.15 21.85
N ASN A 22 14.24 -18.17 21.90
CA ASN A 22 13.75 -18.85 20.71
C ASN A 22 12.53 -18.12 20.16
N VAL A 23 12.44 -18.07 18.83
CA VAL A 23 11.26 -17.56 18.11
C VAL A 23 10.32 -18.72 17.78
N VAL A 24 9.15 -18.71 18.38
CA VAL A 24 8.14 -19.77 18.27
C VAL A 24 6.91 -19.24 17.52
N PRO A 25 6.41 -19.93 16.47
CA PRO A 25 5.19 -19.53 15.80
C PRO A 25 3.96 -19.75 16.70
N LEU A 26 3.05 -18.79 16.74
CA LEU A 26 1.73 -18.90 17.39
C LEU A 26 0.63 -19.01 16.34
N LEU A 27 0.69 -18.21 15.26
CA LEU A 27 -0.18 -18.29 14.08
C LEU A 27 0.72 -18.06 12.85
N ASP A 28 0.93 -19.08 12.03
CA ASP A 28 1.83 -19.07 10.87
C ASP A 28 1.18 -19.73 9.64
N ASP A 29 -0.15 -19.70 9.56
CA ASP A 29 -0.88 -20.27 8.43
C ASP A 29 -0.83 -19.33 7.23
N PRO A 30 -0.42 -19.79 6.02
CA PRO A 30 -0.41 -18.98 4.82
C PRO A 30 -1.78 -18.38 4.48
N GLY A 31 -1.79 -17.13 4.02
CA GLY A 31 -3.01 -16.40 3.72
C GLY A 31 -3.69 -15.78 4.95
N THR A 32 -2.99 -15.76 6.08
CA THR A 32 -3.45 -15.13 7.31
C THR A 32 -2.82 -13.74 7.46
N VAL A 33 -3.61 -12.80 7.94
CA VAL A 33 -3.17 -11.45 8.32
C VAL A 33 -3.57 -11.20 9.77
N THR A 34 -2.62 -11.35 10.69
CA THR A 34 -2.79 -10.93 12.08
C THR A 34 -2.34 -9.48 12.23
N PHE A 35 -3.30 -8.59 12.43
CA PHE A 35 -3.06 -7.15 12.54
C PHE A 35 -2.59 -6.76 13.94
N SER A 36 -3.14 -7.39 14.98
CA SER A 36 -2.83 -7.09 16.37
C SER A 36 -3.02 -8.32 17.25
N ALA A 37 -2.30 -8.37 18.35
CA ALA A 37 -2.43 -9.38 19.38
C ALA A 37 -2.26 -8.79 20.77
N ALA A 38 -2.95 -9.37 21.75
CA ALA A 38 -2.83 -9.03 23.17
C ALA A 38 -2.85 -10.29 24.03
N VAL A 39 -1.97 -10.33 25.02
CA VAL A 39 -1.90 -11.42 26.01
C VAL A 39 -2.25 -10.87 27.38
N ASN A 40 -3.02 -11.62 28.16
CA ASN A 40 -3.34 -11.21 29.53
C ASN A 40 -2.10 -11.36 30.46
N GLN A 41 -2.16 -10.78 31.65
CA GLN A 41 -1.05 -10.80 32.60
C GLN A 41 -0.59 -12.20 33.03
N LYS A 42 -1.51 -13.18 33.03
CA LYS A 42 -1.18 -14.57 33.37
C LYS A 42 -0.54 -15.37 32.23
N GLY A 43 -0.67 -14.88 31.00
CA GLY A 43 -0.17 -15.57 29.81
C GLY A 43 -1.03 -16.75 29.35
N ASP A 44 -2.26 -16.90 29.88
CA ASP A 44 -3.18 -18.00 29.58
C ASP A 44 -4.31 -17.61 28.61
N ALA A 45 -4.39 -16.34 28.22
CA ALA A 45 -5.36 -15.84 27.23
C ALA A 45 -4.67 -14.98 26.19
N LEU A 46 -4.83 -15.36 24.92
CA LEU A 46 -4.35 -14.67 23.73
C LEU A 46 -5.54 -14.17 22.92
N ALA A 47 -5.68 -12.86 22.76
CA ALA A 47 -6.61 -12.24 21.83
C ALA A 47 -5.89 -11.81 20.57
N THR A 48 -6.47 -12.05 19.39
CA THR A 48 -5.93 -11.60 18.09
C THR A 48 -7.00 -10.95 17.23
N LEU A 49 -6.59 -9.95 16.44
CA LEU A 49 -7.37 -9.38 15.35
C LEU A 49 -6.80 -9.94 14.06
N THR A 50 -7.51 -10.88 13.45
CA THR A 50 -6.99 -11.70 12.35
C THR A 50 -8.00 -11.79 11.21
N ALA A 51 -7.52 -11.68 9.97
CA ALA A 51 -8.25 -11.96 8.75
C ALA A 51 -7.60 -13.10 7.99
N THR A 52 -8.34 -13.74 7.10
CA THR A 52 -7.80 -14.66 6.09
C THR A 52 -8.16 -14.17 4.70
N ARG A 53 -7.73 -14.87 3.65
CA ARG A 53 -8.11 -14.52 2.27
C ARG A 53 -9.63 -14.56 2.03
N ASP A 54 -10.34 -15.39 2.80
CA ASP A 54 -11.78 -15.63 2.63
C ASP A 54 -12.63 -15.00 3.74
N ARG A 55 -12.01 -14.50 4.81
CA ARG A 55 -12.70 -13.95 5.97
C ARG A 55 -12.17 -12.56 6.34
N PRO A 56 -13.06 -11.59 6.60
CA PRO A 56 -12.67 -10.29 7.12
C PRO A 56 -12.05 -10.41 8.50
N PHE A 57 -11.55 -9.29 9.02
CA PHE A 57 -11.00 -9.23 10.37
C PHE A 57 -12.04 -9.60 11.41
N GLU A 58 -11.69 -10.59 12.22
CA GLU A 58 -12.44 -11.04 13.40
C GLU A 58 -11.52 -10.99 14.62
N ILE A 59 -12.13 -10.81 15.81
CA ILE A 59 -11.44 -11.01 17.08
C ILE A 59 -11.53 -12.49 17.45
N TYR A 60 -10.37 -13.07 17.71
CA TYR A 60 -10.25 -14.44 18.23
C TYR A 60 -9.72 -14.40 19.67
N LEU A 61 -10.28 -15.25 20.53
CA LEU A 61 -9.76 -15.51 21.88
C LEU A 61 -9.35 -16.98 21.96
N ASN A 62 -8.06 -17.24 22.20
CA ASN A 62 -7.48 -18.60 22.24
C ASN A 62 -7.87 -19.43 21.00
N GLY A 63 -7.87 -18.82 19.81
CA GLY A 63 -8.22 -19.44 18.54
C GLY A 63 -9.71 -19.54 18.22
N ALA A 64 -10.61 -19.22 19.17
CA ALA A 64 -12.04 -19.19 18.91
C ALA A 64 -12.51 -17.77 18.53
N ALA A 65 -13.25 -17.63 17.42
CA ALA A 65 -13.84 -16.36 17.03
C ALA A 65 -14.87 -15.89 18.07
N VAL A 66 -14.72 -14.66 18.55
CA VAL A 66 -15.65 -14.02 19.50
C VAL A 66 -16.46 -12.89 18.87
N THR A 67 -16.14 -12.52 17.63
CA THR A 67 -16.93 -11.62 16.77
C THR A 67 -17.43 -12.37 15.54
N ASN A 68 -18.38 -11.80 14.82
CA ASN A 68 -18.88 -12.33 13.55
C ASN A 68 -19.13 -11.18 12.56
N GLN A 69 -18.06 -10.52 12.13
CA GLN A 69 -18.12 -9.49 11.09
C GLN A 69 -18.44 -10.10 9.72
N SER A 70 -18.07 -11.36 9.52
CA SER A 70 -18.36 -12.11 8.29
C SER A 70 -19.86 -12.11 7.97
N ARG A 71 -20.73 -12.11 8.98
CA ARG A 71 -22.20 -12.04 8.81
C ARG A 71 -22.65 -10.85 7.98
N TYR A 72 -21.95 -9.71 8.10
CA TYR A 72 -22.27 -8.51 7.32
C TYR A 72 -22.07 -8.72 5.81
N TYR A 73 -21.22 -9.65 5.43
CA TYR A 73 -20.83 -9.92 4.03
C TYR A 73 -21.51 -11.15 3.43
N GLU A 74 -22.21 -11.99 4.22
CA GLU A 74 -22.86 -13.24 3.76
C GLU A 74 -23.83 -13.05 2.59
N SER A 75 -24.50 -11.88 2.51
CA SER A 75 -25.42 -11.55 1.42
C SER A 75 -24.80 -10.72 0.30
N LYS A 76 -23.48 -10.49 0.33
CA LYS A 76 -22.77 -9.62 -0.63
C LYS A 76 -21.81 -10.42 -1.48
N THR A 77 -21.77 -10.10 -2.74
CA THR A 77 -20.73 -10.59 -3.64
C THR A 77 -19.50 -9.70 -3.47
N LEU A 78 -18.44 -10.25 -2.89
CA LEU A 78 -17.18 -9.54 -2.72
C LEU A 78 -16.27 -9.72 -3.94
N SER A 79 -15.39 -8.76 -4.16
CA SER A 79 -14.36 -8.82 -5.19
C SER A 79 -13.39 -9.98 -4.96
N ARG A 80 -12.90 -10.57 -6.05
CA ARG A 80 -11.78 -11.51 -6.04
C ARG A 80 -10.47 -10.75 -5.87
N LYS A 81 -9.59 -11.24 -5.02
CA LYS A 81 -8.26 -10.69 -4.77
C LYS A 81 -7.20 -11.72 -5.15
N GLU A 82 -6.32 -11.34 -6.04
CA GLU A 82 -5.25 -12.20 -6.56
C GLU A 82 -3.90 -11.51 -6.40
N ILE A 83 -2.92 -12.24 -5.87
CA ILE A 83 -1.54 -11.74 -5.79
C ILE A 83 -0.93 -11.85 -7.18
N VAL A 84 -0.51 -10.72 -7.73
CA VAL A 84 0.15 -10.63 -9.03
C VAL A 84 1.57 -10.11 -8.86
N THR A 85 2.46 -10.55 -9.74
CA THR A 85 3.87 -10.16 -9.74
C THR A 85 4.30 -9.65 -11.10
N TRP A 86 5.22 -8.69 -11.11
CA TRP A 86 5.83 -8.17 -12.34
C TRP A 86 7.25 -7.68 -12.08
N GLN A 87 7.97 -7.38 -13.14
CA GLN A 87 9.27 -6.73 -13.06
C GLN A 87 9.14 -5.25 -13.34
N SER A 88 9.74 -4.43 -12.49
CA SER A 88 9.96 -3.00 -12.73
C SER A 88 10.99 -2.80 -13.85
N GLU A 89 11.16 -1.55 -14.31
CA GLU A 89 12.06 -1.23 -15.41
C GLU A 89 13.50 -1.70 -15.14
N ASP A 90 13.97 -1.57 -13.90
CA ASP A 90 15.30 -2.01 -13.47
C ASP A 90 15.41 -3.50 -13.13
N GLY A 91 14.38 -4.30 -13.40
CA GLY A 91 14.32 -5.74 -13.12
C GLY A 91 13.94 -6.08 -11.68
N THR A 92 13.67 -5.09 -10.82
CA THR A 92 13.16 -5.34 -9.46
C THR A 92 11.83 -6.08 -9.51
N GLN A 93 11.73 -7.19 -8.79
CA GLN A 93 10.48 -7.95 -8.68
C GLN A 93 9.51 -7.22 -7.76
N ILE A 94 8.34 -6.85 -8.28
CA ILE A 94 7.27 -6.17 -7.57
C ILE A 94 6.08 -7.13 -7.42
N GLU A 95 5.32 -6.93 -6.36
CA GLU A 95 4.10 -7.67 -6.06
C GLU A 95 2.95 -6.70 -5.75
N GLY A 96 1.73 -7.10 -6.05
CA GLY A 96 0.53 -6.33 -5.72
C GLY A 96 -0.69 -7.22 -5.68
N ILE A 97 -1.82 -6.62 -5.36
CA ILE A 97 -3.11 -7.29 -5.31
C ILE A 97 -3.95 -6.81 -6.48
N LEU A 98 -4.27 -7.71 -7.40
CA LEU A 98 -5.28 -7.48 -8.43
C LEU A 98 -6.66 -7.77 -7.85
N ILE A 99 -7.55 -6.78 -7.93
CA ILE A 99 -8.90 -6.85 -7.37
C ILE A 99 -9.90 -6.72 -8.50
N THR A 100 -10.77 -7.72 -8.65
CA THR A 100 -11.69 -7.83 -9.78
C THR A 100 -13.07 -8.29 -9.33
N ALA A 101 -14.10 -8.07 -10.16
CA ALA A 101 -15.37 -8.75 -9.96
C ALA A 101 -15.18 -10.27 -10.11
N PRO A 102 -15.91 -11.11 -9.32
CA PRO A 102 -15.79 -12.57 -9.42
C PRO A 102 -16.16 -13.11 -10.79
N ASP A 103 -17.07 -12.43 -11.50
CA ASP A 103 -17.59 -12.76 -12.83
C ASP A 103 -17.02 -11.84 -13.93
N MET A 104 -15.85 -11.24 -13.70
CA MET A 104 -15.22 -10.34 -14.67
C MET A 104 -14.99 -11.04 -16.01
N ASP A 105 -15.39 -10.37 -17.10
CA ASP A 105 -15.11 -10.81 -18.46
C ASP A 105 -13.65 -10.52 -18.84
N GLU A 106 -12.80 -11.53 -18.73
CA GLU A 106 -11.36 -11.41 -19.04
C GLU A 106 -11.06 -11.30 -20.55
N SER A 107 -12.06 -11.41 -21.42
CA SER A 107 -11.88 -11.30 -22.88
C SER A 107 -11.78 -9.84 -23.37
N LYS A 108 -12.03 -8.87 -22.51
CA LYS A 108 -12.00 -7.44 -22.84
C LYS A 108 -11.27 -6.60 -21.79
N PRO A 109 -10.65 -5.46 -22.16
CA PRO A 109 -9.98 -4.59 -21.22
C PRO A 109 -10.97 -3.78 -20.38
N HIS A 110 -10.66 -3.61 -19.10
CA HIS A 110 -11.42 -2.87 -18.10
C HIS A 110 -10.76 -1.55 -17.72
N PRO A 111 -11.50 -0.54 -17.23
CA PRO A 111 -10.89 0.62 -16.60
C PRO A 111 -10.08 0.17 -15.37
N LEU A 112 -8.86 0.68 -15.26
CA LEU A 112 -7.95 0.36 -14.17
C LEU A 112 -7.87 1.52 -13.18
N LEU A 113 -7.99 1.20 -11.89
CA LEU A 113 -7.66 2.11 -10.82
C LEU A 113 -6.47 1.55 -10.03
N VAL A 114 -5.35 2.24 -10.08
CA VAL A 114 -4.18 1.91 -9.25
C VAL A 114 -4.37 2.52 -7.87
N VAL A 115 -4.11 1.73 -6.85
CA VAL A 115 -4.10 2.18 -5.46
C VAL A 115 -2.69 2.06 -4.91
N VAL A 116 -2.25 3.10 -4.22
CA VAL A 116 -0.89 3.16 -3.65
C VAL A 116 -1.00 3.45 -2.17
N HIS A 117 -0.50 2.51 -1.37
CA HIS A 117 -0.54 2.65 0.09
C HIS A 117 0.43 3.73 0.61
N GLY A 118 0.16 4.22 1.81
CA GLY A 118 1.06 5.11 2.55
C GLY A 118 2.22 4.37 3.22
N GLY A 119 3.00 5.07 4.00
CA GLY A 119 4.12 4.51 4.75
C GLY A 119 5.40 5.30 4.56
N PRO A 120 6.36 4.86 3.71
CA PRO A 120 6.36 3.77 2.72
C PRO A 120 6.40 2.35 3.29
N SER A 121 6.83 2.17 4.55
CA SER A 121 6.94 0.86 5.22
C SER A 121 5.55 0.33 5.65
N TRP A 122 4.74 0.00 4.69
CA TRP A 122 3.45 -0.67 4.80
C TRP A 122 3.31 -1.68 3.65
N ALA A 123 2.22 -2.44 3.60
CA ALA A 123 1.87 -3.24 2.43
C ALA A 123 0.37 -3.45 2.31
N ALA A 124 -0.10 -3.69 1.09
CA ALA A 124 -1.42 -4.19 0.79
C ALA A 124 -1.52 -5.69 1.10
N PHE A 125 -2.69 -6.11 1.58
CA PHE A 125 -2.99 -7.50 1.96
C PHE A 125 -4.16 -8.02 1.12
N ALA A 126 -4.07 -9.30 0.73
CA ALA A 126 -5.13 -9.95 -0.05
C ALA A 126 -6.25 -10.49 0.85
N THR A 127 -6.82 -9.63 1.73
CA THR A 127 -7.93 -9.98 2.61
C THR A 127 -9.22 -9.29 2.20
N PRO A 128 -10.41 -9.86 2.45
CA PRO A 128 -11.66 -9.17 2.23
C PRO A 128 -11.71 -7.87 3.03
N THR A 129 -12.26 -6.80 2.44
CA THR A 129 -12.41 -5.49 3.11
C THR A 129 -11.13 -4.93 3.73
N SER A 130 -10.02 -5.17 3.07
CA SER A 130 -8.70 -4.80 3.57
C SER A 130 -8.49 -3.29 3.76
N ASN A 131 -9.34 -2.45 3.17
CA ASN A 131 -9.14 -1.02 3.24
C ASN A 131 -10.41 -0.27 3.65
N LEU A 132 -10.35 0.43 4.80
CA LEU A 132 -11.43 1.26 5.30
C LEU A 132 -11.50 2.64 4.62
N TYR A 133 -10.41 3.06 3.97
CA TYR A 133 -10.28 4.41 3.39
C TYR A 133 -10.69 4.48 1.92
N TYR A 134 -10.59 3.35 1.19
CA TYR A 134 -10.89 3.29 -0.24
C TYR A 134 -12.08 2.36 -0.50
N PRO A 135 -13.09 2.81 -1.25
CA PRO A 135 -14.29 2.01 -1.51
C PRO A 135 -14.06 1.01 -2.67
N TYR A 136 -13.19 0.02 -2.47
CA TYR A 136 -12.78 -0.96 -3.48
C TYR A 136 -13.97 -1.66 -4.13
N GLU A 137 -14.89 -2.20 -3.31
CA GLU A 137 -16.06 -2.93 -3.80
C GLU A 137 -16.95 -2.05 -4.70
N GLN A 138 -17.10 -0.75 -4.36
CA GLN A 138 -17.89 0.18 -5.16
C GLN A 138 -17.26 0.49 -6.52
N PHE A 139 -15.93 0.52 -6.62
CA PHE A 139 -15.25 0.66 -7.91
C PHE A 139 -15.39 -0.62 -8.74
N VAL A 140 -15.25 -1.79 -8.12
CA VAL A 140 -15.41 -3.09 -8.79
C VAL A 140 -16.84 -3.24 -9.33
N GLU A 141 -17.86 -2.88 -8.54
CA GLU A 141 -19.27 -2.87 -8.98
C GLU A 141 -19.51 -1.96 -10.20
N ARG A 142 -18.70 -0.92 -10.38
CA ARG A 142 -18.73 -0.03 -11.55
C ARG A 142 -17.89 -0.52 -12.73
N GLY A 143 -17.38 -1.75 -12.65
CA GLY A 143 -16.63 -2.40 -13.71
C GLY A 143 -15.15 -2.04 -13.79
N PHE A 144 -14.59 -1.41 -12.74
CA PHE A 144 -13.15 -1.22 -12.62
C PHE A 144 -12.46 -2.50 -12.16
N ILE A 145 -11.24 -2.69 -12.61
CA ILE A 145 -10.25 -3.53 -11.94
C ILE A 145 -9.33 -2.63 -11.11
N LEU A 146 -8.86 -3.12 -9.96
CA LEU A 146 -7.94 -2.36 -9.12
C LEU A 146 -6.59 -3.08 -9.02
N LEU A 147 -5.52 -2.31 -8.99
CA LEU A 147 -4.17 -2.81 -8.67
C LEU A 147 -3.67 -2.09 -7.42
N ASP A 148 -3.62 -2.80 -6.30
CA ASP A 148 -3.07 -2.31 -5.04
C ASP A 148 -1.59 -2.72 -4.98
N VAL A 149 -0.68 -1.73 -5.08
CA VAL A 149 0.74 -1.97 -5.38
C VAL A 149 1.58 -2.03 -4.11
N ASN A 150 2.33 -3.12 -3.92
CA ASN A 150 3.42 -3.20 -2.96
C ASN A 150 4.73 -2.78 -3.64
N TYR A 151 4.89 -1.46 -3.81
CA TYR A 151 6.06 -0.86 -4.46
C TYR A 151 7.33 -1.05 -3.62
N ARG A 152 8.50 -0.84 -4.22
CA ARG A 152 9.79 -0.89 -3.49
C ARG A 152 9.74 -0.04 -2.21
N GLY A 153 10.33 -0.55 -1.13
CA GLY A 153 10.22 0.08 0.19
C GLY A 153 9.10 -0.46 1.05
N SER A 154 8.12 -1.19 0.49
CA SER A 154 7.06 -1.86 1.27
C SER A 154 7.63 -2.84 2.28
N SER A 155 6.94 -2.99 3.42
CA SER A 155 7.30 -3.95 4.46
C SER A 155 6.97 -5.40 4.03
N GLY A 156 7.61 -6.38 4.70
CA GLY A 156 7.37 -7.79 4.45
C GLY A 156 8.25 -8.43 3.38
N TYR A 157 9.01 -7.63 2.61
CA TYR A 157 9.87 -8.10 1.51
C TYR A 157 11.37 -8.15 1.87
N GLY A 158 11.69 -7.91 3.13
CA GLY A 158 13.06 -7.89 3.64
C GLY A 158 13.73 -6.51 3.57
N ASP A 159 14.86 -6.40 4.27
CA ASP A 159 15.55 -5.12 4.45
C ASP A 159 16.17 -4.60 3.14
N SER A 160 16.66 -5.49 2.26
CA SER A 160 17.18 -5.12 0.95
C SER A 160 16.11 -4.43 0.07
N PHE A 161 14.90 -4.96 0.05
CA PHE A 161 13.79 -4.38 -0.71
C PHE A 161 13.34 -3.04 -0.11
N ARG A 162 13.29 -2.95 1.23
CA ARG A 162 12.95 -1.71 1.94
C ARG A 162 13.94 -0.58 1.65
N LYS A 163 15.24 -0.89 1.52
CA LYS A 163 16.30 0.07 1.20
C LYS A 163 16.27 0.60 -0.23
N LEU A 164 15.53 -0.02 -1.16
CA LEU A 164 15.44 0.45 -2.55
C LEU A 164 14.81 1.83 -2.68
N ASN A 165 14.12 2.32 -1.65
CA ASN A 165 13.60 3.70 -1.60
C ASN A 165 14.62 4.74 -1.14
N PHE A 166 15.78 4.33 -0.62
CA PHE A 166 16.81 5.28 -0.20
C PHE A 166 17.31 6.07 -1.41
N ARG A 167 17.19 7.42 -1.36
CA ARG A 167 17.51 8.39 -2.43
C ARG A 167 16.76 8.10 -3.75
N ASN A 168 15.61 7.45 -3.68
CA ASN A 168 14.90 6.95 -4.87
C ASN A 168 13.37 7.12 -4.78
N LEU A 169 12.89 7.89 -3.79
CA LEU A 169 11.47 8.20 -3.65
C LEU A 169 10.95 8.96 -4.86
N GLY A 170 9.75 8.62 -5.33
CA GLY A 170 9.08 9.24 -6.47
C GLY A 170 9.68 8.88 -7.82
N ILE A 171 10.75 8.12 -7.85
CA ILE A 171 11.39 7.64 -9.09
C ILE A 171 11.20 6.13 -9.22
N GLY A 172 11.85 5.36 -8.35
CA GLY A 172 11.75 3.89 -8.44
C GLY A 172 10.36 3.36 -8.10
N ASP A 173 9.71 3.89 -7.08
CA ASP A 173 8.32 3.55 -6.72
C ASP A 173 7.32 3.99 -7.81
N TYR A 174 7.56 5.12 -8.50
CA TYR A 174 6.82 5.50 -9.70
C TYR A 174 6.96 4.46 -10.82
N GLU A 175 8.20 4.00 -11.12
CA GLU A 175 8.45 2.98 -12.15
C GLU A 175 7.79 1.63 -11.78
N ASP A 176 7.73 1.28 -10.50
CA ASP A 176 7.02 0.09 -10.02
C ASP A 176 5.52 0.16 -10.35
N VAL A 177 4.91 1.34 -10.18
CA VAL A 177 3.51 1.58 -10.52
C VAL A 177 3.29 1.49 -12.03
N ILE A 178 4.10 2.20 -12.84
CA ILE A 178 3.96 2.23 -14.31
C ILE A 178 4.13 0.84 -14.90
N SER A 179 5.14 0.09 -14.47
CA SER A 179 5.39 -1.27 -14.96
C SER A 179 4.24 -2.25 -14.60
N GLY A 180 3.58 -2.03 -13.45
CA GLY A 180 2.38 -2.77 -13.07
C GLY A 180 1.19 -2.47 -13.99
N VAL A 181 0.96 -1.20 -14.32
CA VAL A 181 -0.05 -0.78 -15.31
C VAL A 181 0.24 -1.43 -16.66
N ASP A 182 1.49 -1.36 -17.12
CA ASP A 182 1.90 -1.92 -18.41
C ASP A 182 1.76 -3.44 -18.46
N MET A 183 2.00 -4.13 -17.35
CA MET A 183 1.78 -5.57 -17.24
C MET A 183 0.30 -5.91 -17.47
N LEU A 184 -0.64 -5.20 -16.82
CA LEU A 184 -2.07 -5.45 -16.99
C LEU A 184 -2.59 -5.06 -18.38
N VAL A 185 -2.06 -4.00 -18.98
CA VAL A 185 -2.37 -3.61 -20.37
C VAL A 185 -1.88 -4.68 -21.36
N ARG A 186 -0.64 -5.15 -21.21
CA ARG A 186 -0.10 -6.24 -22.08
C ARG A 186 -0.88 -7.55 -21.96
N LYS A 187 -1.42 -7.84 -20.77
CA LYS A 187 -2.31 -9.01 -20.55
C LYS A 187 -3.71 -8.82 -21.15
N GLY A 188 -4.06 -7.64 -21.67
CA GLY A 188 -5.39 -7.32 -22.19
C GLY A 188 -6.45 -7.09 -21.12
N LEU A 189 -6.08 -7.04 -19.83
CA LEU A 189 -6.99 -6.86 -18.72
C LEU A 189 -7.33 -5.38 -18.46
N ALA A 190 -6.36 -4.48 -18.65
CA ALA A 190 -6.53 -3.04 -18.43
C ALA A 190 -6.61 -2.27 -19.76
N ASP A 191 -7.57 -1.33 -19.82
CA ASP A 191 -7.66 -0.37 -20.92
C ASP A 191 -6.68 0.77 -20.68
N LYS A 192 -5.66 0.88 -21.53
CA LYS A 192 -4.61 1.90 -21.44
C LYS A 192 -5.15 3.34 -21.48
N GLU A 193 -6.33 3.56 -22.06
CA GLU A 193 -6.97 4.88 -22.15
C GLU A 193 -7.86 5.20 -20.94
N ARG A 194 -8.04 4.26 -20.02
CA ARG A 194 -8.89 4.43 -18.83
C ARG A 194 -8.17 4.00 -17.56
N VAL A 195 -7.02 4.64 -17.27
CA VAL A 195 -6.21 4.37 -16.08
C VAL A 195 -6.30 5.55 -15.12
N GLY A 196 -6.71 5.30 -13.89
CA GLY A 196 -6.65 6.24 -12.78
C GLY A 196 -5.68 5.78 -11.70
N ILE A 197 -5.30 6.70 -10.81
CA ILE A 197 -4.47 6.39 -9.63
C ILE A 197 -4.95 7.17 -8.42
N MET A 198 -4.88 6.55 -7.25
CA MET A 198 -5.15 7.19 -5.97
C MET A 198 -4.21 6.68 -4.88
N GLY A 199 -3.94 7.51 -3.89
CA GLY A 199 -3.16 7.14 -2.72
C GLY A 199 -3.23 8.19 -1.62
N TRP A 200 -2.82 7.79 -0.40
CA TRP A 200 -2.78 8.63 0.78
C TRP A 200 -1.38 8.68 1.38
N SER A 201 -0.96 9.84 1.93
CA SER A 201 0.35 10.04 2.54
C SER A 201 1.49 9.77 1.54
N GLN A 202 2.38 8.81 1.77
CA GLN A 202 3.37 8.38 0.77
C GLN A 202 2.69 7.96 -0.55
N GLY A 203 1.53 7.29 -0.50
CA GLY A 203 0.75 6.97 -1.70
C GLY A 203 0.20 8.20 -2.41
N GLY A 204 -0.20 9.23 -1.65
CA GLY A 204 -0.55 10.54 -2.19
C GLY A 204 0.62 11.24 -2.88
N TYR A 205 1.81 11.15 -2.29
CA TYR A 205 3.04 11.63 -2.90
C TYR A 205 3.36 10.92 -4.23
N ILE A 206 3.29 9.59 -4.28
CA ILE A 206 3.50 8.82 -5.52
C ILE A 206 2.42 9.18 -6.56
N SER A 207 1.17 9.35 -6.12
CA SER A 207 0.08 9.82 -7.00
C SER A 207 0.36 11.22 -7.57
N ALA A 208 0.91 12.14 -6.76
CA ALA A 208 1.33 13.47 -7.22
C ALA A 208 2.50 13.39 -8.22
N MET A 209 3.47 12.50 -8.01
CA MET A 209 4.51 12.22 -9.01
C MET A 209 3.90 11.71 -10.31
N CYS A 210 2.94 10.79 -10.25
CA CYS A 210 2.24 10.29 -11.43
C CYS A 210 1.48 11.39 -12.18
N ALA A 211 0.89 12.37 -11.48
CA ALA A 211 0.19 13.50 -12.09
C ALA A 211 1.14 14.49 -12.80
N THR A 212 2.35 14.65 -12.30
CA THR A 212 3.29 15.69 -12.76
C THR A 212 4.40 15.15 -13.65
N TYR A 213 4.77 13.89 -13.49
CA TYR A 213 5.89 13.26 -14.21
C TYR A 213 5.42 12.42 -15.41
N SER A 214 4.13 12.06 -15.49
CA SER A 214 3.55 11.17 -16.51
C SER A 214 2.24 11.70 -17.08
N ASN A 215 1.95 11.34 -18.33
CA ASN A 215 0.64 11.52 -18.98
C ASN A 215 -0.16 10.21 -19.06
N ARG A 216 0.22 9.20 -18.26
CA ARG A 216 -0.35 7.86 -18.32
C ARG A 216 -1.76 7.77 -17.74
N PHE A 217 -2.09 8.66 -16.81
CA PHE A 217 -3.32 8.62 -16.04
C PHE A 217 -4.37 9.60 -16.57
N ARG A 218 -5.64 9.21 -16.51
CA ARG A 218 -6.80 10.03 -16.90
C ARG A 218 -7.41 10.78 -15.72
N ALA A 219 -7.16 10.31 -14.51
CA ALA A 219 -7.54 10.97 -13.27
C ALA A 219 -6.58 10.56 -12.15
N VAL A 220 -6.28 11.49 -11.26
CA VAL A 220 -5.42 11.28 -10.10
C VAL A 220 -6.12 11.78 -8.84
N SER A 221 -6.02 11.01 -7.75
CA SER A 221 -6.43 11.47 -6.42
C SER A 221 -5.23 11.47 -5.49
N VAL A 222 -4.88 12.66 -4.99
CA VAL A 222 -3.78 12.93 -4.07
C VAL A 222 -4.36 13.17 -2.69
N GLY A 223 -4.23 12.20 -1.79
CA GLY A 223 -4.63 12.33 -0.39
C GLY A 223 -3.42 12.61 0.50
N ALA A 224 -3.41 13.72 1.24
CA ALA A 224 -2.34 14.13 2.16
C ALA A 224 -0.93 13.90 1.57
N GLY A 225 -0.74 14.29 0.30
CA GLY A 225 0.47 14.00 -0.47
C GLY A 225 1.54 15.08 -0.32
N ILE A 226 2.81 14.65 -0.25
CA ILE A 226 3.95 15.57 -0.22
C ILE A 226 4.15 16.11 -1.64
N SER A 227 4.07 17.42 -1.82
CA SER A 227 4.31 18.09 -3.11
C SER A 227 5.73 18.65 -3.24
N ASN A 228 6.36 18.99 -2.12
CA ASN A 228 7.68 19.62 -2.06
C ASN A 228 8.45 19.15 -0.82
N TRP A 229 9.56 18.44 -1.03
CA TRP A 229 10.38 17.92 0.07
C TRP A 229 11.11 18.99 0.89
N TYR A 230 11.35 20.20 0.34
CA TYR A 230 11.91 21.32 1.12
C TYR A 230 10.91 21.82 2.16
N THR A 231 9.68 22.10 1.75
CA THR A 231 8.64 22.56 2.67
C THR A 231 8.27 21.47 3.67
N TYR A 232 8.22 20.21 3.23
CA TYR A 232 8.00 19.08 4.11
C TYR A 232 9.11 18.96 5.18
N TYR A 233 10.38 19.09 4.79
CA TYR A 233 11.51 19.00 5.72
C TYR A 233 11.41 19.99 6.90
N VAL A 234 10.98 21.23 6.64
CA VAL A 234 10.94 22.28 7.67
C VAL A 234 9.64 22.32 8.47
N ASN A 235 8.55 21.69 7.98
CA ASN A 235 7.23 21.81 8.58
C ASN A 235 6.71 20.52 9.23
N THR A 236 7.20 19.34 8.83
CA THR A 236 6.74 18.06 9.37
C THR A 236 7.20 17.85 10.82
N ASP A 237 6.39 17.11 11.58
CA ASP A 237 6.74 16.66 12.94
C ASP A 237 7.76 15.51 12.96
N ILE A 238 8.13 14.96 11.77
CA ILE A 238 9.09 13.84 11.62
C ILE A 238 10.26 14.19 10.69
N THR A 239 10.87 15.34 10.80
CA THR A 239 12.03 15.75 9.99
C THR A 239 13.12 14.67 9.82
N PRO A 240 13.47 13.83 10.84
CA PRO A 240 14.43 12.73 10.67
C PRO A 240 14.06 11.73 9.57
N PHE A 241 12.77 11.52 9.32
CA PHE A 241 12.27 10.68 8.22
C PHE A 241 12.81 11.15 6.87
N THR A 242 12.76 12.46 6.61
CA THR A 242 13.21 13.06 5.35
C THR A 242 14.69 12.79 5.09
N ARG A 243 15.52 13.03 6.12
CA ARG A 243 16.96 12.74 6.04
C ARG A 243 17.27 11.27 5.88
N HIS A 244 16.47 10.40 6.50
CA HIS A 244 16.65 8.95 6.37
C HIS A 244 16.43 8.49 4.92
N TYR A 245 15.38 8.99 4.26
CA TYR A 245 15.06 8.58 2.89
C TYR A 245 15.82 9.34 1.82
N LEU A 246 16.07 10.65 1.99
CA LEU A 246 16.79 11.47 1.01
C LEU A 246 18.31 11.51 1.23
N GLY A 247 18.80 11.04 2.38
CA GLY A 247 20.22 10.80 2.65
C GLY A 247 20.94 11.97 3.31
N ASP A 248 20.47 13.21 3.17
CA ASP A 248 21.08 14.40 3.77
C ASP A 248 20.03 15.52 3.98
N THR A 249 20.46 16.68 4.41
CA THR A 249 19.65 17.90 4.54
C THR A 249 19.46 18.57 3.18
N PRO A 250 18.40 19.39 2.98
CA PRO A 250 18.18 20.09 1.72
C PRO A 250 19.26 21.14 1.40
N TRP A 251 20.03 21.58 2.40
CA TRP A 251 21.14 22.53 2.20
C TRP A 251 22.42 21.85 1.70
N ASN A 252 22.65 20.60 2.11
CA ASN A 252 23.82 19.82 1.69
C ASN A 252 23.61 19.12 0.34
N ASP A 253 22.39 18.65 0.08
CA ASP A 253 22.04 17.95 -1.17
C ASP A 253 20.70 18.47 -1.74
N PRO A 254 20.67 19.70 -2.26
CA PRO A 254 19.48 20.30 -2.84
C PRO A 254 18.95 19.53 -4.07
N GLU A 255 19.81 18.82 -4.77
CA GLU A 255 19.46 18.12 -5.99
C GLU A 255 18.47 16.97 -5.72
N ILE A 256 18.71 16.14 -4.69
CA ILE A 256 17.81 15.04 -4.38
C ILE A 256 16.43 15.56 -3.97
N TYR A 257 16.37 16.65 -3.19
CA TYR A 257 15.10 17.28 -2.78
C TYR A 257 14.31 17.81 -3.97
N SER A 258 14.99 18.47 -4.92
CA SER A 258 14.36 18.96 -6.15
C SER A 258 13.89 17.80 -7.03
N LYS A 259 14.78 16.85 -7.32
CA LYS A 259 14.50 15.70 -8.21
C LYS A 259 13.31 14.87 -7.75
N THR A 260 13.15 14.69 -6.45
CA THR A 260 12.09 13.85 -5.86
C THR A 260 10.80 14.62 -5.53
N SER A 261 10.76 15.94 -5.74
CA SER A 261 9.57 16.77 -5.47
C SER A 261 8.64 16.87 -6.67
N PRO A 262 7.35 16.49 -6.54
CA PRO A 262 6.35 16.64 -7.62
C PRO A 262 6.27 18.06 -8.19
N ILE A 263 6.42 19.09 -7.34
CA ILE A 263 6.38 20.50 -7.74
C ILE A 263 7.40 20.85 -8.83
N THR A 264 8.54 20.17 -8.88
CA THR A 264 9.57 20.35 -9.90
C THR A 264 9.03 20.10 -11.32
N TYR A 265 8.06 19.22 -11.43
CA TYR A 265 7.49 18.77 -12.71
C TYR A 265 6.07 19.31 -12.96
N VAL A 266 5.55 20.18 -12.09
CA VAL A 266 4.15 20.64 -12.13
C VAL A 266 3.76 21.27 -13.45
N HIS A 267 4.71 21.90 -14.16
CA HIS A 267 4.50 22.50 -15.48
C HIS A 267 4.11 21.49 -16.57
N ARG A 268 4.31 20.19 -16.32
CA ARG A 268 3.94 19.09 -17.22
C ARG A 268 2.55 18.52 -16.89
N ALA A 269 1.98 18.88 -15.74
CA ALA A 269 0.72 18.31 -15.26
C ALA A 269 -0.45 18.73 -16.16
N ASN A 270 -1.13 17.73 -16.75
CA ASN A 270 -2.33 17.93 -17.57
C ASN A 270 -3.50 17.03 -17.12
N THR A 271 -3.26 16.14 -16.17
CA THR A 271 -4.25 15.18 -15.69
C THR A 271 -5.18 15.83 -14.66
N PRO A 272 -6.51 15.70 -14.79
CA PRO A 272 -7.45 16.09 -13.76
C PRO A 272 -7.08 15.46 -12.42
N THR A 273 -6.89 16.30 -11.40
CA THR A 273 -6.38 15.87 -10.10
C THR A 273 -7.28 16.35 -8.97
N LEU A 274 -7.77 15.39 -8.17
CA LEU A 274 -8.43 15.67 -6.89
C LEU A 274 -7.37 15.70 -5.79
N ILE A 275 -7.34 16.77 -5.00
CA ILE A 275 -6.45 16.91 -3.84
C ILE A 275 -7.31 16.94 -2.57
N GLN A 276 -6.99 16.08 -1.61
CA GLN A 276 -7.65 15.99 -0.31
C GLN A 276 -6.61 16.09 0.79
N HIS A 277 -6.80 17.01 1.74
CA HIS A 277 -5.84 17.23 2.83
C HIS A 277 -6.56 17.68 4.10
N GLY A 278 -5.98 17.34 5.26
CA GLY A 278 -6.41 17.86 6.55
C GLY A 278 -5.66 19.16 6.87
N ASP A 279 -6.38 20.21 7.25
CA ASP A 279 -5.79 21.52 7.59
C ASP A 279 -5.02 21.54 8.92
N GLN A 280 -5.15 20.49 9.72
CA GLN A 280 -4.45 20.27 11.00
C GLN A 280 -3.49 19.09 10.95
N ASP A 281 -3.03 18.67 9.77
CA ASP A 281 -2.13 17.53 9.62
C ASP A 281 -0.68 17.92 9.94
N PRO A 282 -0.11 17.49 11.09
CA PRO A 282 1.28 17.81 11.44
C PRO A 282 2.28 16.87 10.74
N ARG A 283 1.80 15.70 10.24
CA ARG A 283 2.64 14.67 9.63
C ARG A 283 2.98 15.03 8.19
N VAL A 284 1.97 15.39 7.42
CA VAL A 284 2.11 15.97 6.08
C VAL A 284 1.44 17.34 6.10
N PRO A 285 2.18 18.40 6.46
CA PRO A 285 1.59 19.72 6.58
C PRO A 285 1.00 20.23 5.26
N TYR A 286 -0.15 20.87 5.42
CA TYR A 286 -0.92 21.52 4.35
C TYR A 286 -0.20 22.74 3.78
#